data_fb8536fbfa0612d8d6852c926ec10b40
#
_entry.id   fb8536fbfa0612d8d6852c926ec10b40
#
_cell.length_a   1.000
_cell.length_b   1.000
_cell.length_c   1.000
_cell.angle_alpha   90.00
_cell.angle_beta   90.00
_cell.angle_gamma   90.00
#
_symmetry.space_group_name_H-M   'P 1'
#
loop_
_entity.id
_entity.type
_entity.pdbx_description
1 polymer ?
#
loop_
_entity_poly.entity_id
_entity_poly.type
_entity_poly.pdbx_seq_one_letter_code
_entity_poly.pdbx_strand_id
1 'polypeptide(L)'
;MFDVEKMYTYVKGYAMGAGLENTLNAMYFARNKHKNQKRNGGEPYIVHPLSMACLAISMGIKNDVVLASIMLHDVVEDCGVKLEELPVSAEVKMVVNLLTFQLEKGRDKKVEKEIYFSKIQKNGPAMLVKMIDRCN
;
A
#
# COMPACT_ATOMS: atom_id res chain seq x y z
N MET A 1 3.29 3.99 -21.17
CA MET A 1 3.98 2.84 -20.53
C MET A 1 4.64 3.30 -19.23
N PHE A 2 4.47 2.53 -18.16
CA PHE A 2 5.07 2.85 -16.87
C PHE A 2 6.47 2.24 -16.77
N ASP A 3 7.44 3.07 -16.42
CA ASP A 3 8.81 2.61 -16.18
C ASP A 3 8.99 2.40 -14.67
N VAL A 4 9.10 1.14 -14.28
CA VAL A 4 9.21 0.75 -12.86
C VAL A 4 10.41 1.42 -12.20
N GLU A 5 11.56 1.41 -12.87
CA GLU A 5 12.78 1.97 -12.29
C GLU A 5 12.69 3.48 -12.11
N LYS A 6 12.09 4.18 -13.06
CA LYS A 6 11.89 5.63 -12.96
C LYS A 6 10.93 5.98 -11.82
N MET A 7 9.81 5.27 -11.72
CA MET A 7 8.85 5.50 -10.64
C MET A 7 9.45 5.18 -9.28
N TYR A 8 10.16 4.06 -9.19
CA TYR A 8 10.82 3.67 -7.94
C TYR A 8 11.85 4.71 -7.51
N THR A 9 12.68 5.15 -8.43
CA THR A 9 13.72 6.15 -8.16
C THR A 9 13.09 7.48 -7.73
N TYR A 10 12.00 7.88 -8.38
CA TYR A 10 11.30 9.11 -8.03
C TYR A 10 10.76 9.08 -6.60
N VAL A 11 10.03 8.03 -6.25
CA VAL A 11 9.45 7.90 -4.90
C VAL A 11 10.55 7.76 -3.86
N LYS A 12 11.57 6.97 -4.15
CA LYS A 12 12.71 6.77 -3.25
C LYS A 12 13.45 8.09 -2.99
N GLY A 13 13.73 8.85 -4.04
CA GLY A 13 14.41 10.14 -3.90
C GLY A 13 13.60 11.12 -3.07
N TYR A 14 12.30 11.16 -3.30
CA TYR A 14 11.40 11.98 -2.49
C TYR A 14 11.44 11.56 -1.01
N ALA A 15 11.30 10.26 -0.75
CA ALA A 15 11.30 9.75 0.63
C ALA A 15 12.63 9.99 1.33
N MET A 16 13.74 9.83 0.63
CA MET A 16 15.06 10.11 1.19
C MET A 16 15.24 11.60 1.55
N GLY A 17 14.82 12.47 0.64
CA GLY A 17 14.93 13.92 0.87
C GLY A 17 14.05 14.43 2.00
N ALA A 18 12.91 13.80 2.22
CA ALA A 18 11.96 14.18 3.26
C ALA A 18 12.13 13.39 4.56
N GLY A 19 13.05 12.42 4.61
CA GLY A 19 13.29 11.62 5.81
C GLY A 19 12.16 10.64 6.14
N LEU A 20 11.50 10.10 5.13
CA LEU A 20 10.36 9.20 5.31
C LEU A 20 10.84 7.75 5.44
N GLU A 21 11.28 7.38 6.64
CA GLU A 21 11.89 6.07 6.89
C GLU A 21 10.94 4.91 6.66
N ASN A 22 9.70 5.02 7.12
CA ASN A 22 8.71 3.95 6.91
C ASN A 22 8.47 3.72 5.43
N THR A 23 8.38 4.80 4.64
CA THR A 23 8.19 4.71 3.20
C THR A 23 9.36 3.99 2.53
N LEU A 24 10.59 4.33 2.90
CA LEU A 24 11.78 3.68 2.35
C LEU A 24 11.80 2.18 2.66
N ASN A 25 11.55 1.82 3.91
CA ASN A 25 11.51 0.41 4.32
C ASN A 25 10.38 -0.34 3.62
N ALA A 26 9.22 0.30 3.48
CA ALA A 26 8.07 -0.28 2.81
C ALA A 26 8.34 -0.52 1.32
N MET A 27 8.98 0.42 0.65
CA MET A 27 9.34 0.30 -0.76
C MET A 27 10.24 -0.89 -1.01
N TYR A 28 11.28 -1.01 -0.19
CA TYR A 28 12.25 -2.09 -0.32
C TYR A 28 11.57 -3.45 -0.10
N PHE A 29 10.77 -3.55 0.94
CA PHE A 29 10.06 -4.78 1.29
C PHE A 29 9.05 -5.18 0.20
N ALA A 30 8.26 -4.21 -0.25
CA ALA A 30 7.25 -4.46 -1.28
C ALA A 30 7.88 -4.89 -2.60
N ARG A 31 8.97 -4.23 -3.01
CA ARG A 31 9.69 -4.60 -4.24
C ARG A 31 10.17 -6.04 -4.18
N ASN A 32 10.72 -6.45 -3.04
CA ASN A 32 11.21 -7.81 -2.86
C ASN A 32 10.07 -8.83 -2.89
N LYS A 33 8.95 -8.54 -2.24
CA LYS A 33 7.82 -9.48 -2.16
C LYS A 33 7.04 -9.59 -3.46
N HIS A 34 6.92 -8.50 -4.22
CA HIS A 34 6.18 -8.48 -5.49
C HIS A 34 7.03 -8.80 -6.72
N LYS A 35 8.32 -9.07 -6.56
CA LYS A 35 9.25 -9.11 -7.71
C LYS A 35 8.89 -10.13 -8.79
N ASN A 36 8.24 -11.23 -8.42
CA ASN A 36 7.83 -12.27 -9.38
C ASN A 36 6.33 -12.24 -9.67
N GLN A 37 5.61 -11.27 -9.10
CA GLN A 37 4.18 -11.16 -9.27
C GLN A 37 3.87 -10.21 -10.42
N LYS A 38 2.90 -10.58 -11.25
CA LYS A 38 2.48 -9.77 -12.40
C LYS A 38 0.97 -9.51 -12.34
N ARG A 39 0.56 -8.37 -12.89
CA ARG A 39 -0.84 -8.03 -13.08
C ARG A 39 -1.39 -8.77 -14.30
N ASN A 40 -2.71 -8.75 -14.48
CA ASN A 40 -3.38 -9.43 -15.59
C ASN A 40 -2.82 -9.05 -16.96
N GLY A 41 -2.32 -7.82 -17.13
CA GLY A 41 -1.72 -7.35 -18.37
C GLY A 41 -0.25 -7.74 -18.56
N GLY A 42 0.34 -8.51 -17.63
CA GLY A 42 1.73 -8.91 -17.70
C GLY A 42 2.73 -7.93 -17.10
N GLU A 43 2.26 -6.78 -16.62
CA GLU A 43 3.12 -5.80 -15.95
C GLU A 43 3.56 -6.30 -14.57
N PRO A 44 4.78 -5.93 -14.11
CA PRO A 44 5.18 -6.20 -12.74
C PRO A 44 4.18 -5.61 -11.76
N TYR A 45 3.81 -6.36 -10.73
CA TYR A 45 2.77 -5.91 -9.80
C TYR A 45 3.16 -4.62 -9.06
N ILE A 46 4.45 -4.41 -8.81
CA ILE A 46 4.95 -3.20 -8.12
C ILE A 46 4.55 -1.90 -8.82
N VAL A 47 4.19 -1.95 -10.12
CA VAL A 47 3.70 -0.78 -10.86
C VAL A 47 2.47 -0.18 -10.16
N HIS A 48 1.58 -1.01 -9.65
CA HIS A 48 0.35 -0.53 -9.01
C HIS A 48 0.65 0.34 -7.78
N PRO A 49 1.33 -0.14 -6.72
CA PRO A 49 1.62 0.73 -5.59
C PRO A 49 2.55 1.90 -5.94
N LEU A 50 3.48 1.73 -6.87
CA LEU A 50 4.34 2.84 -7.29
C LEU A 50 3.54 3.94 -7.99
N SER A 51 2.60 3.58 -8.87
CA SER A 51 1.72 4.56 -9.52
C SER A 51 0.88 5.32 -8.49
N MET A 52 0.37 4.61 -7.49
CA MET A 52 -0.38 5.22 -6.40
C MET A 52 0.47 6.21 -5.61
N ALA A 53 1.70 5.83 -5.28
CA ALA A 53 2.62 6.69 -4.55
C ALA A 53 2.97 7.95 -5.35
N CYS A 54 3.24 7.80 -6.64
CA CYS A 54 3.50 8.95 -7.51
C CYS A 54 2.29 9.88 -7.57
N LEU A 55 1.09 9.33 -7.69
CA LEU A 55 -0.14 10.12 -7.70
C LEU A 55 -0.32 10.88 -6.39
N ALA A 56 -0.12 10.19 -5.25
CA ALA A 56 -0.23 10.81 -3.95
C ALA A 56 0.73 11.98 -3.79
N ILE A 57 1.99 11.80 -4.18
CA ILE A 57 3.00 12.87 -4.11
C ILE A 57 2.58 14.05 -4.99
N SER A 58 2.09 13.78 -6.19
CA SER A 58 1.65 14.84 -7.12
C SER A 58 0.46 15.63 -6.57
N MET A 59 -0.34 15.01 -5.72
CA MET A 59 -1.48 15.67 -5.07
C MET A 59 -1.10 16.36 -3.76
N GLY A 60 0.17 16.37 -3.41
CA GLY A 60 0.65 17.00 -2.18
C GLY A 60 0.53 16.14 -0.93
N ILE A 61 0.22 14.86 -1.09
CA ILE A 61 0.14 13.92 0.04
C ILE A 61 1.55 13.42 0.33
N LYS A 62 2.12 13.89 1.44
CA LYS A 62 3.53 13.70 1.77
C LYS A 62 3.76 13.00 3.11
N ASN A 63 2.72 12.39 3.64
CA ASN A 63 2.76 11.76 4.96
C ASN A 63 3.42 10.38 4.88
N ASP A 64 4.38 10.13 5.78
CA ASP A 64 5.12 8.87 5.79
C ASP A 64 4.22 7.65 6.01
N VAL A 65 3.24 7.76 6.91
CA VAL A 65 2.30 6.66 7.18
C VAL A 65 1.47 6.33 5.94
N VAL A 66 0.97 7.35 5.24
CA VAL A 66 0.16 7.16 4.03
C VAL A 66 0.98 6.52 2.91
N LEU A 67 2.15 7.07 2.63
CA LEU A 67 2.99 6.55 1.53
C LEU A 67 3.49 5.13 1.82
N ALA A 68 3.91 4.85 3.05
CA ALA A 68 4.32 3.50 3.43
C ALA A 68 3.15 2.50 3.30
N SER A 69 1.96 2.91 3.74
CA SER A 69 0.76 2.08 3.64
C SER A 69 0.37 1.81 2.20
N ILE A 70 0.54 2.78 1.31
CA ILE A 70 0.34 2.59 -0.13
C ILE A 70 1.23 1.47 -0.64
N MET A 71 2.51 1.49 -0.29
CA MET A 71 3.45 0.48 -0.77
C MET A 71 3.13 -0.93 -0.24
N LEU A 72 2.53 -1.02 0.95
CA LEU A 72 2.30 -2.31 1.61
C LEU A 72 0.84 -2.78 1.57
N HIS A 73 -0.08 -2.01 0.99
CA HIS A 73 -1.51 -2.28 1.14
C HIS A 73 -1.95 -3.66 0.62
N ASP A 74 -1.25 -4.21 -0.38
CA ASP A 74 -1.58 -5.53 -0.93
C ASP A 74 -0.61 -6.64 -0.53
N VAL A 75 0.48 -6.31 0.17
CA VAL A 75 1.52 -7.30 0.48
C VAL A 75 0.99 -8.41 1.38
N VAL A 76 0.20 -8.06 2.38
CA VAL A 76 -0.34 -9.05 3.32
C VAL A 76 -1.32 -9.99 2.62
N GLU A 77 -2.23 -9.45 1.80
CA GLU A 77 -3.21 -10.27 1.09
C GLU A 77 -2.57 -11.14 0.01
N ASP A 78 -1.69 -10.53 -0.79
CA ASP A 78 -1.23 -11.15 -2.05
C ASP A 78 0.03 -11.99 -1.89
N CYS A 79 0.86 -11.71 -0.89
CA CYS A 79 2.17 -12.37 -0.74
C CYS A 79 2.24 -13.28 0.49
N GLY A 80 1.14 -13.48 1.21
CA GLY A 80 1.12 -14.35 2.38
C GLY A 80 2.01 -13.87 3.53
N VAL A 81 2.29 -12.59 3.60
CA VAL A 81 3.15 -11.99 4.62
C VAL A 81 2.32 -11.70 5.86
N LYS A 82 2.87 -11.99 7.03
CA LYS A 82 2.23 -11.64 8.29
C LYS A 82 2.49 -10.18 8.63
N LEU A 83 1.52 -9.56 9.31
CA LEU A 83 1.61 -8.15 9.68
C LEU A 83 2.88 -7.85 10.50
N GLU A 84 3.26 -8.77 11.39
CA GLU A 84 4.44 -8.63 12.24
C GLU A 84 5.76 -8.57 11.46
N GLU A 85 5.77 -9.11 10.24
CA GLU A 85 6.98 -9.16 9.40
C GLU A 85 7.26 -7.82 8.70
N LEU A 86 6.30 -6.90 8.69
CA LEU A 86 6.47 -5.63 8.00
C LEU A 86 7.50 -4.74 8.71
N PRO A 87 8.51 -4.21 8.00
CA PRO A 87 9.59 -3.42 8.61
C PRO A 87 9.20 -1.96 8.79
N VAL A 88 8.09 -1.71 9.43
CA VAL A 88 7.52 -0.37 9.60
C VAL A 88 6.95 -0.21 11.02
N SER A 89 6.57 1.04 11.35
CA SER A 89 6.03 1.37 12.66
C SER A 89 4.68 0.69 12.91
N ALA A 90 4.30 0.64 14.19
CA ALA A 90 3.00 0.10 14.61
C ALA A 90 1.84 0.85 13.95
N GLU A 91 1.98 2.16 13.76
CA GLU A 91 0.94 2.97 13.12
C GLU A 91 0.72 2.55 11.65
N VAL A 92 1.80 2.32 10.91
CA VAL A 92 1.69 1.82 9.52
C VAL A 92 1.07 0.44 9.50
N LYS A 93 1.49 -0.45 10.41
CA LYS A 93 0.92 -1.80 10.49
C LYS A 93 -0.58 -1.75 10.75
N MET A 94 -1.03 -0.86 11.61
CA MET A 94 -2.46 -0.69 11.89
C MET A 94 -3.22 -0.27 10.63
N VAL A 95 -2.69 0.68 9.88
CA VAL A 95 -3.32 1.14 8.63
C VAL A 95 -3.37 0.01 7.61
N VAL A 96 -2.27 -0.71 7.43
CA VAL A 96 -2.22 -1.84 6.49
C VAL A 96 -3.22 -2.92 6.90
N ASN A 97 -3.33 -3.19 8.19
CA ASN A 97 -4.30 -4.17 8.70
C ASN A 97 -5.74 -3.77 8.37
N LEU A 98 -6.07 -2.48 8.51
CA LEU A 98 -7.40 -1.98 8.15
C LEU A 98 -7.67 -2.13 6.65
N LEU A 99 -6.64 -2.02 5.83
CA LEU A 99 -6.76 -2.15 4.37
C LEU A 99 -6.78 -3.59 3.88
N THR A 100 -6.47 -4.55 4.75
CA THR A 100 -6.45 -5.97 4.41
C THR A 100 -7.82 -6.58 4.67
N PHE A 101 -8.50 -6.98 3.58
CA PHE A 101 -9.81 -7.62 3.70
C PHE A 101 -9.63 -9.13 3.83
N GLN A 102 -10.19 -9.71 4.90
CA GLN A 102 -10.17 -11.15 5.13
C GLN A 102 -11.58 -11.64 5.37
N LEU A 103 -12.03 -12.58 4.54
CA LEU A 103 -13.35 -13.20 4.70
C LEU A 103 -13.18 -14.53 5.44
N GLU A 104 -13.70 -14.57 6.67
CA GLU A 104 -13.69 -15.80 7.45
C GLU A 104 -14.79 -16.75 6.96
N LYS A 105 -14.48 -18.05 7.03
CA LYS A 105 -15.42 -19.10 6.62
C LYS A 105 -16.71 -18.99 7.42
N GLY A 106 -17.84 -19.04 6.73
CA GLY A 106 -19.15 -18.96 7.35
C GLY A 106 -19.69 -17.55 7.55
N ARG A 107 -18.92 -16.52 7.18
CA ARG A 107 -19.35 -15.14 7.28
C ARG A 107 -19.93 -14.64 5.96
N ASP A 108 -20.93 -13.77 6.05
CA ASP A 108 -21.54 -13.14 4.87
C ASP A 108 -20.57 -12.09 4.31
N LYS A 109 -20.15 -12.26 3.07
CA LYS A 109 -19.21 -11.38 2.40
C LYS A 109 -19.69 -9.92 2.37
N LYS A 110 -20.99 -9.72 2.10
CA LYS A 110 -21.55 -8.36 2.03
C LYS A 110 -21.45 -7.64 3.38
N VAL A 111 -21.84 -8.33 4.45
CA VAL A 111 -21.77 -7.78 5.80
C VAL A 111 -20.33 -7.50 6.21
N GLU A 112 -19.42 -8.44 5.93
CA GLU A 112 -18.01 -8.25 6.27
C GLU A 112 -17.39 -7.08 5.50
N LYS A 113 -17.77 -6.87 4.24
CA LYS A 113 -17.30 -5.71 3.48
C LYS A 113 -17.83 -4.39 4.03
N GLU A 114 -19.07 -4.36 4.49
CA GLU A 114 -19.62 -3.16 5.11
C GLU A 114 -18.86 -2.79 6.38
N ILE A 115 -18.52 -3.79 7.20
CA ILE A 115 -17.71 -3.58 8.40
C ILE A 115 -16.31 -3.08 8.03
N TYR A 116 -15.70 -3.70 7.03
CA TYR A 116 -14.38 -3.33 6.52
C TYR A 116 -14.34 -1.86 6.09
N PHE A 117 -15.29 -1.42 5.26
CA PHE A 117 -15.34 -0.03 4.80
C PHE A 117 -15.67 0.93 5.94
N SER A 118 -16.51 0.52 6.88
CA SER A 118 -16.81 1.35 8.05
C SER A 118 -15.56 1.66 8.88
N LYS A 119 -14.71 0.64 9.08
CA LYS A 119 -13.45 0.82 9.82
C LYS A 119 -12.48 1.73 9.08
N ILE A 120 -12.38 1.58 7.75
CA ILE A 120 -11.52 2.43 6.92
C ILE A 120 -11.96 3.89 7.01
N GLN A 121 -13.26 4.16 6.97
CA GLN A 121 -13.78 5.52 7.03
C GLN A 121 -13.41 6.25 8.33
N LYS A 122 -13.15 5.51 9.40
CA LYS A 122 -12.78 6.09 10.69
C LYS A 122 -11.29 6.37 10.83
N ASN A 123 -10.49 5.98 9.85
CA ASN A 123 -9.04 6.19 9.88
C ASN A 123 -8.62 7.02 8.67
N GLY A 124 -8.10 8.23 8.92
CA GLY A 124 -7.73 9.17 7.86
C GLY A 124 -6.72 8.60 6.86
N PRO A 125 -5.57 8.09 7.31
CA PRO A 125 -4.59 7.48 6.40
C PRO A 125 -5.16 6.32 5.59
N ALA A 126 -5.91 5.40 6.21
CA ALA A 126 -6.52 4.28 5.50
C ALA A 126 -7.50 4.74 4.44
N MET A 127 -8.31 5.75 4.76
CA MET A 127 -9.27 6.33 3.81
C MET A 127 -8.56 6.94 2.61
N LEU A 128 -7.48 7.68 2.83
CA LEU A 128 -6.69 8.28 1.75
C LEU A 128 -6.12 7.20 0.82
N VAL A 129 -5.54 6.14 1.39
CA VAL A 129 -5.00 5.04 0.59
C VAL A 129 -6.10 4.42 -0.27
N LYS A 130 -7.27 4.18 0.31
CA LYS A 130 -8.38 3.56 -0.42
C LYS A 130 -8.90 4.45 -1.53
N MET A 131 -8.96 5.76 -1.31
CA MET A 131 -9.37 6.71 -2.34
C MET A 131 -8.39 6.75 -3.50
N ILE A 132 -7.08 6.77 -3.19
CA ILE A 132 -6.03 6.75 -4.22
C ILE A 132 -6.07 5.46 -5.01
N ASP A 133 -6.27 4.33 -4.34
CA ASP A 133 -6.40 3.02 -4.98
C ASP A 133 -7.53 3.02 -6.01
N ARG A 134 -8.67 3.63 -5.68
CA ARG A 134 -9.80 3.72 -6.60
C ARG A 134 -9.53 4.64 -7.79
N CYS A 135 -8.68 5.65 -7.62
CA CYS A 135 -8.33 6.58 -8.70
C CYS A 135 -7.29 5.99 -9.65
N ASN A 136 -6.66 4.93 -9.25
CA ASN A 136 -5.59 4.30 -10.01
C ASN A 136 -6.14 3.00 -10.65
#